data_f78407a7164ef4ee1606090229f915fd
#
_entry.id   f78407a7164ef4ee1606090229f915fd
#
_cell.length_a   1.000
_cell.length_b   1.000
_cell.length_c   1.000
_cell.angle_alpha   90.00
_cell.angle_beta   90.00
_cell.angle_gamma   90.00
#
_symmetry.space_group_name_H-M   'P 1'
#
loop_
_entity.id
_entity.type
_entity.pdbx_description
1 polymer ?
#
loop_
_entity_poly.entity_id
_entity_poly.type
_entity_poly.pdbx_seq_one_letter_code
_entity_poly.pdbx_strand_id
1 'polypeptide(L)'
;MFLPKDTNRQKIDELDIYISDKENYRLTEDNFGNRKFYGLIEKTHDRFEVIVSGEVQTGLDICEEFTLNPFAYSFLKAQTALTQPGEKIKEYHKSLELEKLTGDYDKALCVMNTLHYTFAYDTEATAVHETAENALALGRGVCQDYAHIMLSLLRMEGIPARYVVGMMTGEGSSHAWVEALCNGYWYGFDPTNNKLVNADYIRVSCGRDSADCSVIRGNFYGCVTQRQNEKVVVEKDE
;
A
#
# COMPACT_ATOMS: atom_id res chain seq x y z
N MET A 1 4.51 4.66 -13.23
CA MET A 1 4.75 3.38 -12.56
C MET A 1 5.76 3.58 -11.46
N PHE A 2 5.51 3.01 -10.28
CA PHE A 2 6.45 3.00 -9.16
C PHE A 2 7.42 1.82 -9.26
N LEU A 3 8.59 1.97 -8.64
CA LEU A 3 9.66 0.97 -8.61
C LEU A 3 10.11 0.73 -7.17
N PRO A 4 10.51 -0.49 -6.83
CA PRO A 4 11.14 -0.75 -5.55
C PRO A 4 12.43 0.05 -5.40
N LYS A 5 12.80 0.38 -4.15
CA LYS A 5 14.03 1.07 -3.80
C LYS A 5 14.61 0.52 -2.50
N ASP A 6 15.87 0.86 -2.25
CA ASP A 6 16.52 0.55 -0.99
C ASP A 6 15.82 1.22 0.18
N THR A 7 15.72 0.48 1.28
CA THR A 7 15.24 0.93 2.58
C THR A 7 16.01 0.19 3.66
N ASN A 8 15.77 0.50 4.95
CA ASN A 8 16.39 -0.28 6.03
C ASN A 8 15.93 -1.76 6.03
N ARG A 9 14.80 -2.08 5.37
CA ARG A 9 14.20 -3.42 5.37
C ARG A 9 14.48 -4.23 4.13
N GLN A 10 14.89 -3.58 3.04
CA GLN A 10 15.18 -4.22 1.75
C GLN A 10 16.29 -3.50 1.01
N LYS A 11 17.06 -4.26 0.23
CA LYS A 11 18.11 -3.77 -0.68
C LYS A 11 17.87 -4.36 -2.06
N ILE A 12 17.94 -3.52 -3.08
CA ILE A 12 17.79 -3.92 -4.47
C ILE A 12 19.19 -4.26 -4.99
N ASP A 13 19.45 -5.52 -5.30
CA ASP A 13 20.73 -5.94 -5.86
C ASP A 13 20.71 -5.84 -7.39
N GLU A 14 19.59 -6.19 -8.03
CA GLU A 14 19.41 -6.07 -9.47
C GLU A 14 17.99 -5.58 -9.78
N LEU A 15 17.85 -4.75 -10.82
CA LEU A 15 16.56 -4.26 -11.29
C LEU A 15 16.60 -3.98 -12.80
N ASP A 16 15.96 -4.85 -13.55
CA ASP A 16 15.76 -4.70 -14.98
C ASP A 16 14.34 -4.21 -15.29
N ILE A 17 14.22 -3.28 -16.23
CA ILE A 17 12.95 -2.69 -16.61
C ILE A 17 12.83 -2.68 -18.12
N TYR A 18 11.85 -3.43 -18.61
CA TYR A 18 11.42 -3.38 -19.99
C TYR A 18 10.12 -2.57 -20.10
N ILE A 19 10.09 -1.64 -21.05
CA ILE A 19 8.90 -0.86 -21.42
C ILE A 19 8.77 -0.94 -22.94
N SER A 20 7.59 -1.31 -23.43
CA SER A 20 7.34 -1.56 -24.87
C SER A 20 7.55 -0.32 -25.75
N ASP A 21 7.45 0.89 -25.20
CA ASP A 21 7.73 2.15 -25.88
C ASP A 21 8.58 3.03 -24.96
N LYS A 22 9.90 3.03 -25.20
CA LYS A 22 10.90 3.68 -24.32
C LYS A 22 11.13 5.18 -24.58
N GLU A 23 10.49 5.76 -25.56
CA GLU A 23 10.71 7.17 -25.89
C GLU A 23 10.11 8.07 -24.80
N ASN A 24 10.93 8.97 -24.22
CA ASN A 24 10.50 10.01 -23.27
C ASN A 24 10.13 9.60 -21.83
N TYR A 25 10.76 8.57 -21.27
CA TYR A 25 10.60 8.25 -19.84
C TYR A 25 11.67 8.93 -18.99
N ARG A 26 11.24 9.40 -17.80
CA ARG A 26 12.12 9.96 -16.78
C ARG A 26 11.92 9.23 -15.46
N LEU A 27 13.03 8.96 -14.78
CA LEU A 27 13.01 8.51 -13.40
C LEU A 27 12.90 9.75 -12.50
N THR A 28 11.93 9.73 -11.58
CA THR A 28 11.69 10.82 -10.63
C THR A 28 11.45 10.24 -9.24
N GLU A 29 11.51 11.09 -8.22
CA GLU A 29 11.11 10.77 -6.86
C GLU A 29 9.96 11.68 -6.45
N ASP A 30 8.98 11.13 -5.73
CA ASP A 30 7.86 11.91 -5.21
C ASP A 30 8.11 12.39 -3.78
N ASN A 31 7.14 13.11 -3.19
CA ASN A 31 7.27 13.68 -1.85
C ASN A 31 7.27 12.62 -0.73
N PHE A 32 6.92 11.37 -1.02
CA PHE A 32 7.04 10.23 -0.10
C PHE A 32 8.37 9.48 -0.28
N GLY A 33 9.22 9.97 -1.19
CA GLY A 33 10.46 9.32 -1.54
C GLY A 33 10.30 8.09 -2.41
N ASN A 34 9.16 7.89 -3.07
CA ASN A 34 8.96 6.78 -3.98
C ASN A 34 9.65 7.03 -5.31
N ARG A 35 10.37 6.05 -5.83
CA ARG A 35 10.93 6.08 -7.19
C ARG A 35 9.85 5.76 -8.20
N LYS A 36 9.72 6.58 -9.22
CA LYS A 36 8.74 6.34 -10.28
C LYS A 36 9.26 6.69 -11.67
N PHE A 37 8.85 5.88 -12.64
CA PHE A 37 8.92 6.25 -14.05
C PHE A 37 7.70 7.09 -14.42
N TYR A 38 8.00 8.20 -15.11
CA TYR A 38 7.02 9.08 -15.72
C TYR A 38 7.36 9.26 -17.19
N GLY A 39 6.38 9.12 -18.09
CA GLY A 39 6.61 9.27 -19.51
C GLY A 39 5.32 9.57 -20.28
N LEU A 40 5.49 9.91 -21.56
CA LEU A 40 4.42 10.21 -22.50
C LEU A 40 4.63 9.36 -23.75
N ILE A 41 3.59 8.64 -24.19
CA ILE A 41 3.55 7.95 -25.46
C ILE A 41 2.67 8.78 -26.39
N GLU A 42 3.27 9.37 -27.45
CA GLU A 42 2.56 10.19 -28.41
C GLU A 42 2.00 9.38 -29.58
N LYS A 43 2.55 8.20 -29.83
CA LYS A 43 2.12 7.31 -30.92
C LYS A 43 0.86 6.53 -30.54
N THR A 44 -0.04 6.35 -31.49
CA THR A 44 -1.16 5.43 -31.32
C THR A 44 -0.64 4.01 -31.11
N HIS A 45 -1.15 3.33 -30.08
CA HIS A 45 -0.77 1.96 -29.73
C HIS A 45 -2.02 1.20 -29.27
N ASP A 46 -2.03 -0.08 -29.48
CA ASP A 46 -3.08 -1.02 -29.06
C ASP A 46 -2.65 -1.87 -27.85
N ARG A 47 -1.36 -1.88 -27.54
CA ARG A 47 -0.78 -2.58 -26.40
C ARG A 47 0.34 -1.74 -25.77
N PHE A 48 0.34 -1.73 -24.46
CA PHE A 48 1.42 -1.18 -23.63
C PHE A 48 1.83 -2.26 -22.62
N GLU A 49 3.11 -2.55 -22.55
CA GLU A 49 3.66 -3.58 -21.68
C GLU A 49 4.84 -3.04 -20.88
N VAL A 50 4.84 -3.37 -19.60
CA VAL A 50 5.97 -3.12 -18.71
C VAL A 50 6.30 -4.42 -18.00
N ILE A 51 7.57 -4.79 -18.02
CA ILE A 51 8.12 -5.91 -17.25
C ILE A 51 9.18 -5.36 -16.33
N VAL A 52 9.08 -5.70 -15.05
CA VAL A 52 10.09 -5.39 -14.03
C VAL A 52 10.56 -6.72 -13.46
N SER A 53 11.85 -6.97 -13.51
CA SER A 53 12.50 -8.13 -12.92
C SER A 53 13.74 -7.72 -12.14
N GLY A 54 14.18 -8.52 -11.18
CA GLY A 54 15.35 -8.19 -10.38
C GLY A 54 15.48 -9.06 -9.15
N GLU A 55 16.51 -8.78 -8.37
CA GLU A 55 16.85 -9.44 -7.11
C GLU A 55 16.78 -8.46 -5.96
N VAL A 56 16.14 -8.87 -4.86
CA VAL A 56 15.91 -8.02 -3.69
C VAL A 56 16.24 -8.81 -2.42
N GLN A 57 17.18 -8.31 -1.66
CA GLN A 57 17.38 -8.78 -0.29
C GLN A 57 16.30 -8.17 0.60
N THR A 58 15.57 -9.02 1.33
CA THR A 58 14.50 -8.62 2.24
C THR A 58 14.82 -9.04 3.67
N GLY A 59 14.05 -8.54 4.64
CA GLY A 59 14.22 -8.91 6.05
C GLY A 59 15.48 -8.37 6.71
N LEU A 60 16.09 -7.32 6.15
CA LEU A 60 17.31 -6.70 6.70
C LEU A 60 17.06 -6.08 8.08
N ASP A 61 15.86 -5.57 8.31
CA ASP A 61 15.37 -5.07 9.60
C ASP A 61 13.87 -5.37 9.75
N ILE A 62 13.37 -5.42 11.00
CA ILE A 62 11.96 -5.63 11.32
C ILE A 62 11.16 -4.32 11.24
N CYS A 63 11.81 -3.19 11.47
CA CYS A 63 11.21 -1.86 11.47
C CYS A 63 12.13 -0.84 10.81
N GLU A 64 11.59 0.32 10.50
CA GLU A 64 12.32 1.44 9.91
C GLU A 64 12.26 2.63 10.86
N GLU A 65 13.41 3.17 11.26
CA GLU A 65 13.46 4.35 12.11
C GLU A 65 12.87 5.57 11.39
N PHE A 66 12.01 6.29 12.08
CA PHE A 66 11.43 7.52 11.55
C PHE A 66 12.32 8.73 11.85
N THR A 67 13.06 9.18 10.83
CA THR A 67 13.75 10.46 10.86
C THR A 67 12.76 11.59 10.55
N LEU A 68 12.39 12.33 11.57
CA LEU A 68 11.28 13.28 11.54
C LEU A 68 11.50 14.50 10.64
N ASN A 69 10.64 14.60 9.62
CA ASN A 69 10.10 15.87 9.19
C ASN A 69 8.76 16.09 9.93
N PRO A 70 8.57 17.11 10.79
CA PRO A 70 7.31 17.35 11.51
C PRO A 70 6.09 17.49 10.61
N PHE A 71 6.29 17.94 9.37
CA PHE A 71 5.24 18.03 8.36
C PHE A 71 4.73 16.66 7.93
N ALA A 72 5.63 15.71 7.69
CA ALA A 72 5.27 14.33 7.31
C ALA A 72 4.50 13.64 8.43
N TYR A 73 4.88 13.87 9.69
CA TYR A 73 4.19 13.32 10.84
C TYR A 73 2.71 13.74 10.91
N SER A 74 2.43 15.05 10.79
CA SER A 74 1.07 15.58 10.82
C SER A 74 0.25 15.13 9.60
N PHE A 75 0.90 15.05 8.44
CA PHE A 75 0.27 14.69 7.19
C PHE A 75 -0.19 13.21 7.15
N LEU A 76 0.58 12.31 7.80
CA LEU A 76 0.26 10.88 7.89
C LEU A 76 -0.77 10.54 8.98
N LYS A 77 -1.10 11.51 9.85
CA LYS A 77 -2.24 11.43 10.79
C LYS A 77 -3.56 11.89 10.17
N ALA A 78 -3.50 12.67 9.11
CA ALA A 78 -4.70 13.24 8.51
C ALA A 78 -5.46 12.19 7.70
N GLN A 79 -6.78 12.22 7.83
CA GLN A 79 -7.66 11.43 6.96
C GLN A 79 -7.60 11.96 5.52
N THR A 80 -7.85 11.08 4.58
CA THR A 80 -8.02 11.40 3.15
C THR A 80 -9.45 11.15 2.73
N ALA A 81 -9.81 11.48 1.49
CA ALA A 81 -11.13 11.17 0.97
C ALA A 81 -11.46 9.66 1.01
N LEU A 82 -10.43 8.79 0.83
CA LEU A 82 -10.61 7.33 0.86
C LEU A 82 -10.65 6.75 2.28
N THR A 83 -10.09 7.45 3.28
CA THR A 83 -10.01 6.96 4.66
C THR A 83 -10.88 7.77 5.63
N GLN A 84 -11.67 8.75 5.14
CA GLN A 84 -12.55 9.58 6.01
C GLN A 84 -13.55 8.69 6.75
N PRO A 85 -13.56 8.72 8.11
CA PRO A 85 -14.49 7.90 8.89
C PRO A 85 -15.91 8.43 8.82
N GLY A 86 -16.85 7.59 8.38
CA GLY A 86 -18.29 7.80 8.51
C GLY A 86 -18.84 7.11 9.76
N GLU A 87 -20.12 6.84 9.78
CA GLU A 87 -20.77 6.25 10.96
C GLU A 87 -20.34 4.79 11.19
N LYS A 88 -20.15 3.98 10.10
CA LYS A 88 -19.74 2.58 10.25
C LYS A 88 -18.33 2.44 10.81
N ILE A 89 -17.38 3.24 10.31
CA ILE A 89 -16.02 3.27 10.85
C ILE A 89 -16.03 3.70 12.32
N LYS A 90 -16.82 4.71 12.70
CA LYS A 90 -16.92 5.17 14.09
C LYS A 90 -17.54 4.13 15.01
N GLU A 91 -18.61 3.45 14.57
CA GLU A 91 -19.23 2.34 15.30
C GLU A 91 -18.22 1.21 15.51
N TYR A 92 -17.51 0.83 14.45
CA TYR A 92 -16.50 -0.22 14.49
C TYR A 92 -15.32 0.17 15.39
N HIS A 93 -14.78 1.39 15.26
CA HIS A 93 -13.74 1.92 16.14
C HIS A 93 -14.12 1.83 17.61
N LYS A 94 -15.35 2.24 17.95
CA LYS A 94 -15.86 2.18 19.32
C LYS A 94 -15.94 0.74 19.86
N SER A 95 -16.26 -0.23 19.00
CA SER A 95 -16.33 -1.65 19.38
C SER A 95 -14.97 -2.29 19.65
N LEU A 96 -13.87 -1.69 19.19
CA LEU A 96 -12.51 -2.18 19.41
C LEU A 96 -11.97 -1.84 20.82
N GLU A 97 -12.58 -0.90 21.53
CA GLU A 97 -12.20 -0.46 22.88
C GLU A 97 -10.69 -0.14 23.00
N LEU A 98 -10.13 0.52 21.97
CA LEU A 98 -8.69 0.79 21.85
C LEU A 98 -8.14 1.68 22.98
N GLU A 99 -8.99 2.42 23.65
CA GLU A 99 -8.64 3.24 24.85
C GLU A 99 -8.18 2.39 26.05
N LYS A 100 -8.47 1.09 26.06
CA LYS A 100 -7.99 0.14 27.08
C LYS A 100 -6.54 -0.30 26.84
N LEU A 101 -6.00 -0.03 25.63
CA LEU A 101 -4.64 -0.35 25.24
C LEU A 101 -3.73 0.87 25.39
N THR A 102 -2.52 0.69 25.90
CA THR A 102 -1.62 1.79 26.22
C THR A 102 -0.60 2.12 25.14
N GLY A 103 -0.30 1.18 24.24
CA GLY A 103 0.72 1.33 23.20
C GLY A 103 0.13 1.45 21.79
N ASP A 104 0.72 2.33 20.96
CA ASP A 104 0.31 2.48 19.55
C ASP A 104 0.49 1.16 18.78
N TYR A 105 1.54 0.39 19.10
CA TYR A 105 1.78 -0.92 18.50
C TYR A 105 0.67 -1.92 18.88
N ASP A 106 0.26 -1.96 20.16
CA ASP A 106 -0.80 -2.86 20.61
C ASP A 106 -2.15 -2.51 19.99
N LYS A 107 -2.43 -1.21 19.84
CA LYS A 107 -3.61 -0.72 19.13
C LYS A 107 -3.60 -1.15 17.68
N ALA A 108 -2.48 -0.98 16.96
CA ALA A 108 -2.35 -1.39 15.57
C ALA A 108 -2.52 -2.90 15.40
N LEU A 109 -1.96 -3.69 16.31
CA LEU A 109 -2.09 -5.15 16.32
C LEU A 109 -3.54 -5.57 16.58
N CYS A 110 -4.22 -4.91 17.52
CA CYS A 110 -5.64 -5.15 17.80
C CYS A 110 -6.51 -4.87 16.57
N VAL A 111 -6.30 -3.72 15.91
CA VAL A 111 -7.02 -3.35 14.68
C VAL A 111 -6.78 -4.39 13.59
N MET A 112 -5.52 -4.76 13.33
CA MET A 112 -5.15 -5.76 12.32
C MET A 112 -5.87 -7.09 12.56
N ASN A 113 -5.74 -7.63 13.78
CA ASN A 113 -6.33 -8.92 14.15
C ASN A 113 -7.86 -8.90 14.04
N THR A 114 -8.51 -7.88 14.60
CA THR A 114 -9.96 -7.82 14.61
C THR A 114 -10.50 -7.65 13.20
N LEU A 115 -9.90 -6.79 12.40
CA LEU A 115 -10.32 -6.56 11.01
C LEU A 115 -10.20 -7.83 10.18
N HIS A 116 -9.12 -8.61 10.35
CA HIS A 116 -8.94 -9.88 9.64
C HIS A 116 -10.11 -10.86 9.87
N TYR A 117 -10.60 -10.95 11.10
CA TYR A 117 -11.66 -11.91 11.45
C TYR A 117 -13.09 -11.40 11.20
N THR A 118 -13.27 -10.09 11.04
CA THR A 118 -14.60 -9.48 10.93
C THR A 118 -14.92 -8.95 9.53
N PHE A 119 -13.93 -8.86 8.66
CA PHE A 119 -14.08 -8.39 7.28
C PHE A 119 -13.70 -9.50 6.31
N ALA A 120 -14.51 -9.74 5.27
CA ALA A 120 -14.30 -10.86 4.36
C ALA A 120 -13.47 -10.46 3.13
N TYR A 121 -12.55 -11.33 2.70
CA TYR A 121 -11.81 -11.12 1.45
C TYR A 121 -12.68 -11.53 0.26
N ASP A 122 -12.89 -10.60 -0.70
CA ASP A 122 -13.69 -10.82 -1.90
C ASP A 122 -13.19 -9.93 -3.04
N THR A 123 -12.65 -10.55 -4.10
CA THR A 123 -12.08 -9.85 -5.26
C THR A 123 -13.12 -9.19 -6.18
N GLU A 124 -14.40 -9.51 -6.01
CA GLU A 124 -15.49 -8.97 -6.84
C GLU A 124 -16.31 -7.89 -6.10
N ALA A 125 -15.99 -7.64 -4.83
CA ALA A 125 -16.86 -6.85 -3.95
C ALA A 125 -16.77 -5.34 -4.18
N THR A 126 -15.60 -4.80 -4.51
CA THR A 126 -15.33 -3.37 -4.46
C THR A 126 -14.72 -2.83 -5.75
N ALA A 127 -14.94 -1.53 -6.00
CA ALA A 127 -14.32 -0.79 -7.09
C ALA A 127 -12.95 -0.22 -6.65
N VAL A 128 -12.09 0.09 -7.61
CA VAL A 128 -10.70 0.58 -7.38
C VAL A 128 -10.61 1.83 -6.48
N HIS A 129 -11.67 2.62 -6.39
CA HIS A 129 -11.72 3.86 -5.61
C HIS A 129 -12.74 3.81 -4.47
N GLU A 130 -12.99 2.63 -3.93
CA GLU A 130 -13.93 2.49 -2.80
C GLU A 130 -13.36 3.12 -1.52
N THR A 131 -14.23 3.75 -0.75
CA THR A 131 -13.87 4.35 0.53
C THR A 131 -13.84 3.30 1.64
N ALA A 132 -13.03 3.55 2.69
CA ALA A 132 -13.01 2.71 3.89
C ALA A 132 -14.41 2.53 4.51
N GLU A 133 -15.21 3.61 4.53
CA GLU A 133 -16.58 3.60 5.07
C GLU A 133 -17.50 2.65 4.30
N ASN A 134 -17.50 2.75 2.97
CA ASN A 134 -18.37 1.93 2.13
C ASN A 134 -17.92 0.47 2.12
N ALA A 135 -16.60 0.22 2.06
CA ALA A 135 -16.05 -1.13 2.14
C ALA A 135 -16.44 -1.81 3.46
N LEU A 136 -16.28 -1.10 4.58
CA LEU A 136 -16.68 -1.63 5.89
C LEU A 136 -18.19 -1.87 5.98
N ALA A 137 -19.01 -0.97 5.42
CA ALA A 137 -20.47 -1.15 5.36
C ALA A 137 -20.87 -2.38 4.52
N LEU A 138 -20.12 -2.69 3.46
CA LEU A 138 -20.30 -3.89 2.64
C LEU A 138 -19.83 -5.16 3.36
N GLY A 139 -18.90 -5.05 4.32
CA GLY A 139 -18.36 -6.14 5.12
C GLY A 139 -17.38 -7.05 4.36
N ARG A 140 -16.95 -6.68 3.16
CA ARG A 140 -16.05 -7.45 2.32
C ARG A 140 -15.33 -6.58 1.29
N GLY A 141 -14.13 -6.99 0.87
CA GLY A 141 -13.31 -6.27 -0.10
C GLY A 141 -11.95 -6.93 -0.31
N VAL A 142 -11.03 -6.20 -0.92
CA VAL A 142 -9.67 -6.65 -1.24
C VAL A 142 -8.63 -6.03 -0.27
N CYS A 143 -7.35 -6.38 -0.44
CA CYS A 143 -6.25 -5.87 0.39
C CYS A 143 -6.21 -4.34 0.51
N GLN A 144 -6.58 -3.61 -0.54
CA GLN A 144 -6.71 -2.16 -0.53
C GLN A 144 -7.76 -1.68 0.50
N ASP A 145 -8.91 -2.35 0.56
CA ASP A 145 -10.01 -1.98 1.46
C ASP A 145 -9.64 -2.25 2.92
N TYR A 146 -9.05 -3.41 3.20
CA TYR A 146 -8.46 -3.72 4.52
C TYR A 146 -7.48 -2.63 4.97
N ALA A 147 -6.57 -2.23 4.06
CA ALA A 147 -5.59 -1.19 4.38
C ALA A 147 -6.25 0.18 4.63
N HIS A 148 -7.24 0.58 3.82
CA HIS A 148 -7.94 1.85 4.01
C HIS A 148 -8.74 1.88 5.32
N ILE A 149 -9.43 0.80 5.68
CA ILE A 149 -10.15 0.69 6.95
C ILE A 149 -9.16 0.79 8.12
N MET A 150 -8.07 0.04 8.08
CA MET A 150 -7.03 0.09 9.12
C MET A 150 -6.42 1.49 9.26
N LEU A 151 -6.08 2.15 8.14
CA LEU A 151 -5.59 3.54 8.14
C LEU A 151 -6.57 4.51 8.79
N SER A 152 -7.86 4.39 8.45
CA SER A 152 -8.91 5.22 9.04
C SER A 152 -8.94 5.09 10.57
N LEU A 153 -8.93 3.85 11.07
CA LEU A 153 -8.98 3.53 12.50
C LEU A 153 -7.73 4.02 13.25
N LEU A 154 -6.53 3.78 12.71
CA LEU A 154 -5.28 4.22 13.34
C LEU A 154 -5.18 5.75 13.41
N ARG A 155 -5.61 6.45 12.35
CA ARG A 155 -5.63 7.92 12.34
C ARG A 155 -6.65 8.52 13.29
N MET A 156 -7.76 7.83 13.57
CA MET A 156 -8.70 8.24 14.64
C MET A 156 -8.03 8.19 16.02
N GLU A 157 -7.10 7.26 16.25
CA GLU A 157 -6.26 7.18 17.46
C GLU A 157 -5.10 8.19 17.45
N GLY A 158 -4.95 8.97 16.37
CA GLY A 158 -3.83 9.90 16.22
C GLY A 158 -2.50 9.20 15.91
N ILE A 159 -2.50 7.93 15.53
CA ILE A 159 -1.33 7.16 15.14
C ILE A 159 -0.99 7.48 13.67
N PRO A 160 0.22 7.99 13.38
CA PRO A 160 0.64 8.19 12.00
C PRO A 160 0.72 6.85 11.29
N ALA A 161 0.05 6.75 10.13
CA ALA A 161 0.02 5.52 9.36
C ALA A 161 0.07 5.81 7.86
N ARG A 162 0.80 4.97 7.12
CA ARG A 162 0.96 5.06 5.66
C ARG A 162 0.46 3.79 4.99
N TYR A 163 -0.18 3.99 3.86
CA TYR A 163 -0.54 2.94 2.91
C TYR A 163 0.75 2.49 2.21
N VAL A 164 0.90 1.21 2.04
CA VAL A 164 2.03 0.61 1.31
C VAL A 164 1.49 -0.32 0.25
N VAL A 165 2.08 -0.25 -0.93
CA VAL A 165 1.88 -1.23 -1.99
C VAL A 165 3.20 -1.89 -2.35
N GLY A 166 3.14 -3.18 -2.61
CA GLY A 166 4.31 -3.97 -2.95
C GLY A 166 3.96 -5.36 -3.44
N MET A 167 4.85 -6.29 -3.22
CA MET A 167 4.76 -7.67 -3.67
C MET A 167 4.99 -8.61 -2.50
N MET A 168 4.40 -9.79 -2.57
CA MET A 168 4.63 -10.87 -1.60
C MET A 168 5.22 -12.09 -2.30
N THR A 169 5.93 -12.91 -1.56
CA THR A 169 6.38 -14.23 -2.03
C THR A 169 5.19 -15.06 -2.53
N GLY A 170 5.32 -15.61 -3.72
CA GLY A 170 4.30 -16.38 -4.42
C GLY A 170 3.92 -15.78 -5.78
N GLU A 171 2.83 -16.27 -6.35
CA GLU A 171 2.26 -15.79 -7.61
C GLU A 171 0.91 -15.11 -7.36
N GLY A 172 0.69 -13.94 -7.96
CA GLY A 172 -0.55 -13.17 -7.80
C GLY A 172 -0.51 -11.81 -8.47
N SER A 173 -1.03 -10.82 -7.75
CA SER A 173 -1.01 -9.39 -8.10
C SER A 173 -0.23 -8.61 -7.04
N SER A 174 -0.09 -7.30 -7.21
CA SER A 174 0.40 -6.40 -6.17
C SER A 174 -0.46 -6.52 -4.91
N HIS A 175 0.17 -6.31 -3.75
CA HIS A 175 -0.45 -6.42 -2.45
C HIS A 175 -0.37 -5.10 -1.69
N ALA A 176 -1.35 -4.85 -0.82
CA ALA A 176 -1.42 -3.65 0.00
C ALA A 176 -1.43 -4.00 1.48
N TRP A 177 -0.70 -3.18 2.26
CA TRP A 177 -0.67 -3.25 3.73
C TRP A 177 -0.51 -1.87 4.35
N VAL A 178 -0.43 -1.81 5.65
CA VAL A 178 -0.28 -0.58 6.42
C VAL A 178 1.06 -0.59 7.17
N GLU A 179 1.75 0.53 7.17
CA GLU A 179 2.83 0.77 8.12
C GLU A 179 2.38 1.85 9.12
N ALA A 180 2.46 1.54 10.40
CA ALA A 180 2.12 2.42 11.51
C ALA A 180 3.38 2.85 12.27
N LEU A 181 3.43 4.13 12.67
CA LEU A 181 4.53 4.68 13.44
C LEU A 181 4.29 4.46 14.93
N CYS A 182 5.04 3.54 15.52
CA CYS A 182 4.95 3.18 16.93
C CYS A 182 6.30 3.42 17.61
N ASN A 183 6.34 4.24 18.65
CA ASN A 183 7.56 4.53 19.42
C ASN A 183 8.77 5.00 18.57
N GLY A 184 8.53 5.75 17.49
CA GLY A 184 9.59 6.26 16.62
C GLY A 184 10.02 5.31 15.49
N TYR A 185 9.37 4.16 15.35
CA TYR A 185 9.65 3.17 14.30
C TYR A 185 8.40 2.82 13.48
N TRP A 186 8.61 2.60 12.18
CA TRP A 186 7.58 2.09 11.28
C TRP A 186 7.52 0.57 11.35
N TYR A 187 6.37 0.04 11.77
CA TYR A 187 6.06 -1.39 11.75
C TYR A 187 5.02 -1.68 10.68
N GLY A 188 5.20 -2.77 9.95
CA GLY A 188 4.27 -3.20 8.91
C GLY A 188 3.23 -4.20 9.43
N PHE A 189 1.97 -3.91 9.15
CA PHE A 189 0.79 -4.70 9.54
C PHE A 189 0.00 -5.05 8.28
N ASP A 190 -0.21 -6.32 8.04
CA ASP A 190 -1.04 -6.82 6.94
C ASP A 190 -2.37 -7.36 7.46
N PRO A 191 -3.43 -6.55 7.46
CA PRO A 191 -4.74 -6.96 7.96
C PRO A 191 -5.41 -8.02 7.07
N THR A 192 -5.04 -8.13 5.81
CA THR A 192 -5.59 -9.14 4.91
C THR A 192 -5.14 -10.55 5.31
N ASN A 193 -3.86 -10.73 5.61
CA ASN A 193 -3.27 -12.00 5.96
C ASN A 193 -3.09 -12.22 7.47
N ASN A 194 -3.43 -11.21 8.29
CA ASN A 194 -3.18 -11.19 9.74
C ASN A 194 -1.71 -11.46 10.09
N LYS A 195 -0.80 -10.75 9.42
CA LYS A 195 0.64 -10.94 9.56
C LYS A 195 1.36 -9.62 9.79
N LEU A 196 2.41 -9.66 10.58
CA LEU A 196 3.41 -8.60 10.56
C LEU A 196 4.28 -8.75 9.31
N VAL A 197 4.60 -7.63 8.70
CA VAL A 197 5.45 -7.58 7.50
C VAL A 197 6.85 -8.08 7.85
N ASN A 198 7.32 -9.07 7.12
CA ASN A 198 8.59 -9.78 7.31
C ASN A 198 9.38 -9.86 5.99
N ALA A 199 10.28 -10.83 5.86
CA ALA A 199 11.09 -11.07 4.67
C ALA A 199 10.28 -11.52 3.42
N ASP A 200 9.00 -11.84 3.57
CA ASP A 200 8.13 -12.22 2.45
C ASP A 200 7.62 -11.02 1.64
N TYR A 201 7.90 -9.80 2.07
CA TYR A 201 7.32 -8.57 1.50
C TYR A 201 8.39 -7.69 0.86
N ILE A 202 8.13 -7.24 -0.36
CA ILE A 202 8.92 -6.26 -1.10
C ILE A 202 8.10 -4.99 -1.24
N ARG A 203 8.54 -3.88 -0.63
CA ARG A 203 7.88 -2.57 -0.75
C ARG A 203 8.22 -1.92 -2.08
N VAL A 204 7.19 -1.48 -2.82
CA VAL A 204 7.33 -0.72 -4.07
C VAL A 204 7.12 0.76 -3.84
N SER A 205 6.03 1.14 -3.17
CA SER A 205 5.75 2.55 -2.84
C SER A 205 4.92 2.68 -1.58
N CYS A 206 4.88 3.89 -1.02
CA CYS A 206 4.04 4.23 0.12
C CYS A 206 3.42 5.63 -0.03
N GLY A 207 2.31 5.87 0.66
CA GLY A 207 1.58 7.14 0.62
C GLY A 207 0.52 7.22 1.71
N ARG A 208 -0.39 8.19 1.61
CA ARG A 208 -1.49 8.34 2.57
C ARG A 208 -2.59 7.31 2.35
N ASP A 209 -2.80 6.96 1.07
CA ASP A 209 -3.78 5.98 0.60
C ASP A 209 -3.38 5.47 -0.80
N SER A 210 -4.22 4.65 -1.42
CA SER A 210 -3.96 4.07 -2.75
C SER A 210 -3.85 5.12 -3.87
N ALA A 211 -4.43 6.31 -3.72
CA ALA A 211 -4.34 7.36 -4.73
C ALA A 211 -2.93 7.95 -4.85
N ASP A 212 -2.14 7.93 -3.76
CA ASP A 212 -0.76 8.40 -3.75
C ASP A 212 0.22 7.36 -4.33
N CYS A 213 -0.07 6.05 -4.27
CA CYS A 213 0.88 4.98 -4.55
C CYS A 213 0.37 3.80 -5.38
N SER A 214 -0.50 4.07 -6.33
CA SER A 214 -0.91 3.07 -7.33
C SER A 214 0.29 2.61 -8.18
N VAL A 215 0.54 1.30 -8.27
CA VAL A 215 1.73 0.74 -8.96
C VAL A 215 1.88 1.26 -10.39
N ILE A 216 0.78 1.25 -11.14
CA ILE A 216 0.71 1.81 -12.49
C ILE A 216 -0.46 2.78 -12.55
N ARG A 217 -0.21 3.97 -13.10
CA ARG A 217 -1.25 4.95 -13.38
C ARG A 217 -1.00 5.57 -14.76
N GLY A 218 -2.02 5.60 -15.61
CA GLY A 218 -1.95 6.22 -16.92
C GLY A 218 -3.26 6.89 -17.30
N ASN A 219 -3.16 7.91 -18.15
CA ASN A 219 -4.28 8.53 -18.82
C ASN A 219 -4.07 8.37 -20.31
N PHE A 220 -5.13 8.13 -21.07
CA PHE A 220 -5.08 8.07 -22.52
C PHE A 220 -6.21 8.90 -23.13
N TYR A 221 -5.98 9.34 -24.36
CA TYR A 221 -6.96 10.07 -25.15
C TYR A 221 -7.56 9.13 -26.21
N GLY A 222 -8.89 9.06 -26.27
CA GLY A 222 -9.61 8.31 -27.30
C GLY A 222 -10.88 7.63 -26.76
N CYS A 223 -11.75 7.22 -27.67
CA CYS A 223 -12.91 6.39 -27.34
C CYS A 223 -12.53 4.92 -27.50
N VAL A 224 -11.90 4.36 -26.46
CA VAL A 224 -11.37 2.99 -26.48
C VAL A 224 -11.78 2.23 -25.23
N THR A 225 -11.87 0.91 -25.34
CA THR A 225 -11.99 0.01 -24.19
C THR A 225 -10.59 -0.38 -23.76
N GLN A 226 -10.27 -0.16 -22.49
CA GLN A 226 -8.99 -0.57 -21.89
C GLN A 226 -9.19 -1.85 -21.08
N ARG A 227 -8.23 -2.76 -21.20
CA ARG A 227 -8.06 -3.90 -20.31
C ARG A 227 -6.65 -3.85 -19.69
N GLN A 228 -6.56 -3.95 -18.39
CA GLN A 228 -5.30 -4.07 -17.67
C GLN A 228 -5.17 -5.48 -17.10
N ASN A 229 -4.01 -6.09 -17.31
CA ASN A 229 -3.63 -7.35 -16.68
C ASN A 229 -2.35 -7.09 -15.87
N GLU A 230 -2.29 -7.62 -14.67
CA GLU A 230 -1.13 -7.59 -13.81
C GLU A 230 -0.78 -9.02 -13.40
N LYS A 231 0.51 -9.35 -13.43
CA LYS A 231 1.03 -10.60 -12.91
C LYS A 231 2.30 -10.30 -12.12
N VAL A 232 2.35 -10.82 -10.91
CA VAL A 232 3.50 -10.74 -10.01
C VAL A 232 3.95 -12.16 -9.67
N VAL A 233 5.25 -12.41 -9.75
CA VAL A 233 5.87 -13.65 -9.28
C VAL A 233 7.07 -13.28 -8.44
N VAL A 234 7.10 -13.73 -7.18
CA VAL A 234 8.23 -13.55 -6.27
C VAL A 234 8.64 -14.92 -5.74
N GLU A 235 9.85 -15.31 -6.07
CA GLU A 235 10.46 -16.56 -5.63
C GLU A 235 11.50 -16.25 -4.54
N LYS A 236 11.76 -17.19 -3.65
CA LYS A 236 12.84 -17.12 -2.69
C LYS A 236 14.00 -17.92 -3.23
N ASP A 237 15.18 -17.33 -3.18
CA ASP A 237 16.41 -18.10 -3.33
C ASP A 237 16.62 -18.99 -2.10
N GLU A 238 17.01 -20.25 -2.33
CA GLU A 238 17.29 -21.23 -1.29
C GLU A 238 18.61 -20.95 -0.57
#